data_865e0f53e813efb342d689fefecfab2c
#
_entry.id   865e0f53e813efb342d689fefecfab2c
#
_cell.length_a   1.000
_cell.length_b   1.000
_cell.length_c   1.000
_cell.angle_alpha   90.00
_cell.angle_beta   90.00
_cell.angle_gamma   90.00
#
_symmetry.space_group_name_H-M   'P 1'
#
loop_
_entity.id
_entity.type
_entity.pdbx_description
1 polymer ?
#
loop_
_entity_poly.entity_id
_entity_poly.type
_entity_poly.pdbx_seq_one_letter_code
_entity_poly.pdbx_strand_id
1 'polypeptide(L)'
;MNSFYNALTYIDKFIYEPNGLVLTSIQEENQNSDYAAGKFKLNNKMATKTIRFRVAKITPTKVGQFVTFWEKDITGTNQPFQYDDAPELLVITVFKNEHDQTFGQFIFPKDILLEKNILKSSFTK
;
A
#
# COMPACT_ATOMS: atom_id res chain seq x y z
N MET A 1 1.88 13.77 -6.05
CA MET A 1 2.11 12.31 -6.25
C MET A 1 0.77 11.60 -6.31
N ASN A 2 0.03 11.83 -7.41
CA ASN A 2 -1.35 11.37 -7.51
C ASN A 2 -1.51 9.98 -8.13
N SER A 3 -0.48 9.46 -8.80
CA SER A 3 -0.57 8.13 -9.41
C SER A 3 0.35 7.15 -8.69
N PHE A 4 -0.02 5.87 -8.77
CA PHE A 4 0.79 4.79 -8.21
C PHE A 4 2.20 4.78 -8.79
N TYR A 5 2.33 4.87 -10.11
CA TYR A 5 3.64 4.82 -10.76
C TYR A 5 4.52 6.01 -10.38
N ASN A 6 3.95 7.20 -10.31
CA ASN A 6 4.73 8.40 -9.92
C ASN A 6 5.21 8.30 -8.47
N ALA A 7 4.31 7.90 -7.57
CA ALA A 7 4.68 7.75 -6.17
C ALA A 7 5.73 6.66 -6.00
N LEU A 8 5.55 5.51 -6.64
CA LEU A 8 6.48 4.40 -6.53
C LEU A 8 7.86 4.76 -7.10
N THR A 9 7.91 5.46 -8.23
CA THR A 9 9.17 5.93 -8.83
C THR A 9 9.92 6.84 -7.87
N TYR A 10 9.20 7.73 -7.20
CA TYR A 10 9.79 8.63 -6.22
C TYR A 10 10.38 7.86 -5.02
N ILE A 11 9.61 6.92 -4.47
CA ILE A 11 10.06 6.09 -3.35
C ILE A 11 11.26 5.22 -3.75
N ASP A 12 11.23 4.65 -4.95
CA ASP A 12 12.33 3.83 -5.46
C ASP A 12 13.63 4.63 -5.51
N LYS A 13 13.56 5.85 -6.03
CA LYS A 13 14.73 6.73 -6.15
C LYS A 13 15.36 7.05 -4.79
N PHE A 14 14.55 7.28 -3.78
CA PHE A 14 15.06 7.75 -2.48
C PHE A 14 15.27 6.65 -1.45
N ILE A 15 14.62 5.50 -1.59
CA ILE A 15 14.71 4.42 -0.61
C ILE A 15 15.21 3.12 -1.21
N TYR A 16 14.54 2.60 -2.23
CA TYR A 16 14.79 1.22 -2.67
C TYR A 16 16.09 1.10 -3.44
N GLU A 17 16.25 1.87 -4.50
CA GLU A 17 17.46 1.84 -5.32
C GLU A 17 18.73 2.12 -4.51
N PRO A 18 18.79 3.17 -3.65
CA PRO A 18 19.98 3.41 -2.86
C PRO A 18 20.33 2.30 -1.87
N ASN A 19 19.36 1.47 -1.50
CA ASN A 19 19.56 0.37 -0.56
C ASN A 19 19.70 -0.98 -1.26
N GLY A 20 19.90 -1.00 -2.57
CA GLY A 20 20.11 -2.22 -3.31
C GLY A 20 18.88 -3.09 -3.50
N LEU A 21 17.69 -2.50 -3.37
CA LEU A 21 16.43 -3.20 -3.57
C LEU A 21 15.91 -2.97 -4.98
N VAL A 22 15.41 -4.02 -5.60
CA VAL A 22 14.94 -3.99 -6.99
C VAL A 22 13.43 -4.27 -7.03
N LEU A 23 12.70 -3.40 -7.69
CA LEU A 23 11.26 -3.54 -7.93
C LEU A 23 10.99 -4.51 -9.07
N THR A 24 10.07 -5.45 -8.85
CA THR A 24 9.56 -6.33 -9.90
C THR A 24 8.06 -6.54 -9.73
N SER A 25 7.41 -7.11 -10.74
CA SER A 25 5.99 -7.46 -10.72
C SER A 25 5.11 -6.29 -10.30
N ILE A 26 5.37 -5.12 -10.86
CA ILE A 26 4.66 -3.88 -10.52
C ILE A 26 3.29 -3.90 -11.18
N GLN A 27 2.25 -3.71 -10.36
CA GLN A 27 0.86 -3.77 -10.83
C GLN A 27 0.02 -2.71 -10.11
N GLU A 28 -0.56 -1.80 -10.87
CA GLU A 28 -1.51 -0.83 -10.33
C GLU A 28 -2.83 -1.54 -9.99
N GLU A 29 -3.45 -1.16 -8.87
CA GLU A 29 -4.78 -1.64 -8.51
C GLU A 29 -5.84 -0.68 -9.03
N ASN A 30 -6.88 -1.22 -9.67
CA ASN A 30 -7.97 -0.40 -10.21
C ASN A 30 -8.85 0.20 -9.11
N GLN A 31 -9.01 -0.53 -8.01
CA GLN A 31 -9.73 -0.02 -6.83
C GLN A 31 -8.79 0.82 -5.98
N ASN A 32 -9.33 1.83 -5.30
CA ASN A 32 -8.57 2.73 -4.44
C ASN A 32 -7.51 3.56 -5.19
N SER A 33 -7.73 3.84 -6.48
CA SER A 33 -6.77 4.60 -7.30
C SER A 33 -6.47 5.99 -6.76
N ASP A 34 -7.43 6.61 -6.05
CA ASP A 34 -7.23 7.91 -5.39
C ASP A 34 -6.12 7.89 -4.34
N TYR A 35 -5.74 6.71 -3.88
CA TYR A 35 -4.69 6.51 -2.88
C TYR A 35 -3.44 5.87 -3.48
N ALA A 36 -3.24 6.04 -4.80
CA ALA A 36 -2.08 5.51 -5.52
C ALA A 36 -1.89 4.01 -5.25
N ALA A 37 -2.97 3.25 -5.35
CA ALA A 37 -3.01 1.84 -4.97
C ALA A 37 -2.28 0.94 -5.96
N GLY A 38 -1.44 0.06 -5.44
CA GLY A 38 -0.76 -0.91 -6.28
C GLY A 38 -0.05 -1.99 -5.48
N LYS A 39 0.51 -2.94 -6.19
CA LYS A 39 1.27 -4.05 -5.62
C LYS A 39 2.58 -4.20 -6.38
N PHE A 40 3.60 -4.68 -5.70
CA PHE A 40 4.89 -4.98 -6.31
C PHE A 40 5.68 -5.96 -5.44
N LYS A 41 6.81 -6.41 -5.97
CA LYS A 41 7.79 -7.19 -5.20
C LYS A 41 9.06 -6.38 -5.03
N LEU A 42 9.64 -6.45 -3.84
CA LEU A 42 10.97 -5.92 -3.55
C LEU A 42 11.94 -7.07 -3.40
N ASN A 43 13.05 -7.00 -4.11
CA ASN A 43 14.03 -8.07 -4.16
C ASN A 43 15.40 -7.55 -3.75
N ASN A 44 16.11 -8.36 -2.95
CA ASN A 44 17.55 -8.22 -2.79
C ASN A 44 18.18 -9.59 -3.07
N LYS A 45 19.51 -9.71 -2.82
CA LYS A 45 20.21 -10.97 -3.09
C LYS A 45 19.73 -12.14 -2.25
N MET A 46 19.05 -11.86 -1.13
CA MET A 46 18.72 -12.86 -0.12
C MET A 46 17.23 -13.21 -0.10
N ALA A 47 16.36 -12.30 -0.47
CA ALA A 47 14.94 -12.47 -0.25
C ALA A 47 14.08 -11.62 -1.19
N THR A 48 12.82 -12.02 -1.33
CA THR A 48 11.78 -11.27 -2.02
C THR A 48 10.63 -11.04 -1.05
N LYS A 49 10.12 -9.80 -1.02
CA LYS A 49 8.93 -9.44 -0.25
C LYS A 49 7.85 -8.95 -1.17
N THR A 50 6.63 -9.39 -0.94
CA THR A 50 5.45 -8.92 -1.67
C THR A 50 4.83 -7.76 -0.91
N ILE A 51 4.49 -6.69 -1.63
CA ILE A 51 4.07 -5.43 -1.01
C ILE A 51 2.78 -4.93 -1.66
N ARG A 52 1.84 -4.49 -0.81
CA ARG A 52 0.70 -3.68 -1.22
C ARG A 52 0.96 -2.26 -0.79
N PHE A 53 0.72 -1.31 -1.68
CA PHE A 53 1.14 0.08 -1.52
C PHE A 53 -0.05 1.03 -1.57
N ARG A 54 -0.03 2.04 -0.71
CA ARG A 54 -1.00 3.14 -0.70
C ARG A 54 -0.27 4.44 -0.39
N VAL A 55 -0.85 5.56 -0.86
CA VAL A 55 -0.45 6.90 -0.43
C VAL A 55 -1.65 7.51 0.30
N ALA A 56 -1.46 7.92 1.53
CA ALA A 56 -2.49 8.62 2.29
C ALA A 56 -2.69 10.03 1.71
N LYS A 57 -3.90 10.54 1.80
CA LYS A 57 -4.19 11.89 1.34
C LYS A 57 -5.03 12.68 2.32
N ILE A 58 -4.97 13.99 2.22
CA ILE A 58 -5.80 14.91 2.98
C ILE A 58 -7.14 15.03 2.24
N THR A 59 -8.24 14.87 2.97
CA THR A 59 -9.58 15.03 2.40
C THR A 59 -10.23 16.29 2.97
N PRO A 60 -11.14 16.95 2.22
CA PRO A 60 -11.76 18.21 2.67
C PRO A 60 -12.61 18.07 3.93
N THR A 61 -13.12 16.86 4.20
CA THR A 61 -14.14 16.66 5.25
C THR A 61 -13.60 16.04 6.52
N LYS A 62 -12.29 15.70 6.55
CA LYS A 62 -11.70 14.99 7.70
C LYS A 62 -10.39 15.63 8.12
N VAL A 63 -10.12 15.59 9.42
CA VAL A 63 -8.84 16.04 9.97
C VAL A 63 -7.81 14.94 9.79
N GLY A 64 -6.61 15.31 9.33
CA GLY A 64 -5.51 14.37 9.12
C GLY A 64 -5.50 13.79 7.73
N GLN A 65 -4.66 12.78 7.54
CA GLN A 65 -4.51 12.08 6.27
C GLN A 65 -5.17 10.71 6.35
N PHE A 66 -5.80 10.30 5.25
CA PHE A 66 -6.58 9.08 5.20
C PHE A 66 -6.18 8.22 4.00
N VAL A 67 -6.44 6.93 4.13
CA VAL A 67 -6.21 5.96 3.07
C VAL A 67 -7.33 4.93 3.11
N THR A 68 -7.74 4.43 1.94
CA THR A 68 -8.69 3.34 1.87
C THR A 68 -7.94 2.01 1.72
N PHE A 69 -8.46 0.99 2.41
CA PHE A 69 -7.88 -0.35 2.37
C PHE A 69 -8.99 -1.39 2.43
N TRP A 70 -9.68 -1.57 1.31
CA TRP A 70 -10.71 -2.59 1.13
C TRP A 70 -10.81 -2.93 -0.35
N GLU A 71 -11.56 -4.01 -0.65
CA GLU A 71 -11.95 -4.35 -2.00
C GLU A 71 -13.47 -4.43 -2.09
N LYS A 72 -13.99 -4.33 -3.30
CA LYS A 72 -15.41 -4.57 -3.55
C LYS A 72 -15.60 -6.00 -3.96
N ASP A 73 -16.66 -6.63 -3.41
CA ASP A 73 -17.06 -7.97 -3.83
C ASP A 73 -17.84 -7.89 -5.15
N ILE A 74 -18.35 -9.02 -5.61
CA ILE A 74 -19.08 -9.11 -6.86
C ILE A 74 -20.37 -8.29 -6.87
N THR A 75 -20.91 -7.96 -5.69
CA THR A 75 -22.12 -7.13 -5.57
C THR A 75 -21.81 -5.64 -5.41
N GLY A 76 -20.53 -5.27 -5.39
CA GLY A 76 -20.11 -3.90 -5.19
C GLY A 76 -20.02 -3.47 -3.73
N THR A 77 -20.13 -4.40 -2.79
CA THR A 77 -20.05 -4.12 -1.36
C THR A 77 -18.58 -4.13 -0.91
N ASN A 78 -18.19 -3.15 -0.11
CA ASN A 78 -16.83 -3.09 0.44
C ASN A 78 -16.60 -4.22 1.43
N GLN A 79 -15.43 -4.86 1.32
CA GLN A 79 -15.05 -5.93 2.23
C GLN A 79 -13.54 -5.88 2.49
N PRO A 80 -13.05 -6.43 3.60
CA PRO A 80 -11.62 -6.56 3.85
C PRO A 80 -10.96 -7.47 2.81
N PHE A 81 -9.69 -7.21 2.53
CA PHE A 81 -8.89 -8.11 1.73
C PHE A 81 -8.69 -9.45 2.45
N GLN A 82 -8.56 -10.52 1.69
CA GLN A 82 -8.32 -11.85 2.23
C GLN A 82 -6.85 -12.00 2.63
N TYR A 83 -6.62 -12.53 3.83
CA TYR A 83 -5.27 -12.76 4.34
C TYR A 83 -4.47 -13.71 3.46
N ASP A 84 -5.11 -14.80 2.99
CA ASP A 84 -4.40 -15.85 2.25
C ASP A 84 -3.79 -15.33 0.95
N ASP A 85 -4.42 -14.34 0.32
CA ASP A 85 -3.98 -13.77 -0.94
C ASP A 85 -3.23 -12.44 -0.75
N ALA A 86 -3.14 -11.96 0.48
CA ALA A 86 -2.54 -10.64 0.74
C ALA A 86 -1.02 -10.68 0.58
N PRO A 87 -0.42 -9.61 0.03
CA PRO A 87 1.01 -9.40 0.11
C PRO A 87 1.51 -9.41 1.56
N GLU A 88 2.76 -9.78 1.75
CA GLU A 88 3.35 -9.90 3.09
C GLU A 88 3.34 -8.60 3.88
N LEU A 89 3.46 -7.47 3.19
CA LEU A 89 3.52 -6.15 3.82
C LEU A 89 2.53 -5.19 3.18
N LEU A 90 1.93 -4.34 4.00
CA LEU A 90 1.23 -3.14 3.56
C LEU A 90 2.12 -1.95 3.86
N VAL A 91 2.43 -1.15 2.85
CA VAL A 91 3.21 0.08 2.99
C VAL A 91 2.31 1.26 2.69
N ILE A 92 2.17 2.16 3.65
CA ILE A 92 1.43 3.41 3.48
C ILE A 92 2.41 4.55 3.53
N THR A 93 2.53 5.28 2.42
CA THR A 93 3.39 6.46 2.32
C THR A 93 2.57 7.69 2.67
N VAL A 94 3.15 8.56 3.49
CA VAL A 94 2.51 9.81 3.92
C VAL A 94 3.44 10.95 3.55
N PHE A 95 3.00 11.81 2.63
CA PHE A 95 3.71 13.04 2.28
C PHE A 95 3.27 14.17 3.20
N LYS A 96 4.18 15.08 3.51
CA LYS A 96 3.90 16.19 4.43
C LYS A 96 2.70 17.02 3.96
N ASN A 97 2.71 17.43 2.68
CA ASN A 97 1.60 18.12 2.03
C ASN A 97 1.81 18.09 0.51
N GLU A 98 0.92 18.76 -0.25
CA GLU A 98 0.99 18.78 -1.71
C GLU A 98 2.25 19.45 -2.26
N HIS A 99 2.81 20.37 -1.52
CA HIS A 99 3.94 21.19 -1.96
C HIS A 99 5.28 20.73 -1.40
N ASP A 100 5.26 19.85 -0.41
CA ASP A 100 6.46 19.36 0.26
C ASP A 100 6.45 17.83 0.21
N GLN A 101 7.41 17.27 -0.54
CA GLN A 101 7.50 15.83 -0.77
C GLN A 101 8.31 15.09 0.29
N THR A 102 8.58 15.74 1.42
CA THR A 102 9.08 15.04 2.61
C THR A 102 8.05 14.00 3.01
N PHE A 103 8.50 12.77 3.25
CA PHE A 103 7.58 11.69 3.51
C PHE A 103 8.04 10.76 4.63
N GLY A 104 7.09 10.03 5.15
CA GLY A 104 7.32 8.89 6.01
C GLY A 104 6.54 7.70 5.50
N GLN A 105 6.84 6.53 6.05
CA GLN A 105 6.12 5.31 5.69
C GLN A 105 5.72 4.53 6.94
N PHE A 106 4.52 3.98 6.90
CA PHE A 106 4.06 2.99 7.86
C PHE A 106 4.11 1.63 7.17
N ILE A 107 4.75 0.66 7.80
CA ILE A 107 4.94 -0.68 7.25
C ILE A 107 4.27 -1.68 8.19
N PHE A 108 3.26 -2.40 7.68
CA PHE A 108 2.46 -3.34 8.47
C PHE A 108 2.62 -4.75 7.91
N PRO A 109 3.17 -5.70 8.68
CA PRO A 109 3.09 -7.11 8.30
C PRO A 109 1.64 -7.58 8.26
N LYS A 110 1.32 -8.48 7.35
CA LYS A 110 -0.07 -8.94 7.19
C LYS A 110 -0.65 -9.60 8.43
N ASP A 111 0.18 -10.20 9.27
CA ASP A 111 -0.28 -10.82 10.51
C ASP A 111 -0.87 -9.81 11.49
N ILE A 112 -0.28 -8.61 11.55
CA ILE A 112 -0.81 -7.52 12.37
C ILE A 112 -2.15 -7.04 11.80
N LEU A 113 -2.27 -6.98 10.49
CA LEU A 113 -3.52 -6.55 9.84
C LEU A 113 -4.65 -7.56 10.10
N LEU A 114 -4.32 -8.85 10.13
CA LEU A 114 -5.29 -9.88 10.49
C LEU A 114 -5.70 -9.77 11.96
N GLU A 115 -4.75 -9.58 12.86
CA GLU A 115 -5.01 -9.41 14.29
C GLU A 115 -5.95 -8.24 14.56
N LYS A 116 -5.82 -7.15 13.81
CA LYS A 116 -6.65 -5.95 13.96
C LYS A 116 -7.92 -5.98 13.10
N ASN A 117 -8.25 -7.12 12.49
CA ASN A 117 -9.44 -7.31 11.65
C ASN A 117 -9.46 -6.42 10.41
N ILE A 118 -8.30 -5.95 9.96
CA ILE A 118 -8.14 -5.20 8.71
C ILE A 118 -8.10 -6.17 7.53
N LEU A 119 -7.51 -7.35 7.75
CA LEU A 119 -7.61 -8.48 6.83
C LEU A 119 -8.56 -9.53 7.41
N LYS A 120 -9.10 -10.36 6.54
CA LYS A 120 -10.01 -11.44 6.89
C LYS A 120 -9.40 -12.77 6.44
N SER A 121 -9.43 -13.79 7.29
CA SER A 121 -9.03 -15.13 6.91
C SER A 121 -10.25 -15.99 6.61
N SER A 122 -10.04 -17.11 5.89
CA SER A 122 -11.11 -18.08 5.62
C SER A 122 -11.63 -18.74 6.89
N PHE A 123 -10.90 -18.64 8.00
CA PHE A 123 -11.28 -19.20 9.30
C PHE A 123 -11.90 -18.16 10.24
N THR A 124 -11.96 -16.90 9.84
CA THR A 124 -12.51 -15.80 10.66
C THR A 124 -13.91 -15.47 10.17
N LYS A 125 -14.83 -15.36 11.06
CA LYS A 125 -16.20 -14.97 10.71
C LYS A 125 -16.44 -13.50 10.95
#